data_feadcde8e2a3b6030edca75a9e79266f
#
_entry.id   feadcde8e2a3b6030edca75a9e79266f
#
_cell.length_a   1.000
_cell.length_b   1.000
_cell.length_c   1.000
_cell.angle_alpha   90.00
_cell.angle_beta   90.00
_cell.angle_gamma   90.00
#
_symmetry.space_group_name_H-M   'P 1'
#
loop_
_entity.id
_entity.type
_entity.pdbx_description
1 polymer ?
#
loop_
_entity_poly.entity_id
_entity_poly.type
_entity_poly.pdbx_seq_one_letter_code
_entity_poly.pdbx_strand_id
1 'polypeptide(L)'
;IAKGGTPLPRPLPRVRKHERIQHHINTYDDWYRLIKATGKFVGSDNKSADYHLEMGYDNLYNITSKKLTMSQTNLQFAGKLSAGHEFNYTYSDKNPMQLASVETKQYNVDGTIADVDEALEKNIHTQDYEFDDNGNMVSVSVAKNEEENPEGEQEATEEKDVLKSFLWDEENRLLAVNNNGSVSCYFYDATGERTVKLTSESEMVHVNGKKVGGNANICKFTAYVSPYFVVSNGGAYTKHIYAASQRIASKLGNE
;
A
#
# COMPACT_ATOMS: atom_id res chain seq x y z
N ILE A 1 -12.57 -66.89 -35.29
CA ILE A 1 -12.07 -65.55 -35.66
C ILE A 1 -12.85 -64.50 -34.85
N ALA A 2 -12.30 -64.04 -33.71
CA ALA A 2 -12.92 -63.06 -32.87
C ALA A 2 -12.50 -61.63 -33.35
N LYS A 3 -13.52 -60.84 -33.74
CA LYS A 3 -13.32 -59.42 -34.06
C LYS A 3 -13.15 -58.63 -32.77
N GLY A 4 -11.93 -58.14 -32.52
CA GLY A 4 -11.64 -57.17 -31.47
C GLY A 4 -12.25 -55.82 -31.78
N GLY A 5 -13.30 -55.45 -31.07
CA GLY A 5 -13.83 -54.08 -31.06
C GLY A 5 -12.97 -53.21 -30.17
N THR A 6 -12.39 -52.13 -30.72
CA THR A 6 -11.73 -51.08 -29.98
C THR A 6 -12.73 -50.41 -29.03
N PRO A 7 -12.42 -50.26 -27.72
CA PRO A 7 -13.32 -49.57 -26.82
C PRO A 7 -13.40 -48.11 -27.19
N LEU A 8 -14.61 -47.57 -27.27
CA LEU A 8 -14.85 -46.14 -27.46
C LEU A 8 -14.18 -45.31 -26.35
N PRO A 9 -13.58 -44.17 -26.67
CA PRO A 9 -12.99 -43.30 -25.68
C PRO A 9 -14.06 -42.86 -24.70
N ARG A 10 -13.74 -42.96 -23.39
CA ARG A 10 -14.61 -42.44 -22.33
C ARG A 10 -14.83 -40.94 -22.53
N PRO A 11 -16.07 -40.44 -22.44
CA PRO A 11 -16.30 -38.99 -22.47
C PRO A 11 -15.54 -38.32 -21.35
N LEU A 12 -14.80 -37.28 -21.67
CA LEU A 12 -14.09 -36.44 -20.73
C LEU A 12 -15.11 -35.89 -19.69
N PRO A 13 -14.75 -35.82 -18.40
CA PRO A 13 -15.63 -35.28 -17.40
C PRO A 13 -15.99 -33.83 -17.80
N ARG A 14 -17.29 -33.56 -17.89
CA ARG A 14 -17.79 -32.19 -18.08
C ARG A 14 -17.30 -31.37 -16.94
N VAL A 15 -16.34 -30.49 -17.19
CA VAL A 15 -15.98 -29.40 -16.27
C VAL A 15 -17.25 -28.57 -16.10
N ARG A 16 -17.88 -28.65 -14.94
CA ARG A 16 -18.95 -27.71 -14.57
C ARG A 16 -18.38 -26.31 -14.65
N LYS A 17 -18.81 -25.52 -15.61
CA LYS A 17 -18.60 -24.07 -15.58
C LYS A 17 -19.31 -23.58 -14.33
N HIS A 18 -18.56 -23.29 -13.29
CA HIS A 18 -19.08 -22.56 -12.13
C HIS A 18 -19.29 -21.13 -12.60
N GLU A 19 -20.53 -20.76 -12.84
CA GLU A 19 -20.89 -19.38 -13.13
C GLU A 19 -20.62 -18.57 -11.88
N ARG A 20 -19.59 -17.72 -11.95
CA ARG A 20 -19.30 -16.71 -10.95
C ARG A 20 -20.14 -15.49 -11.27
N ILE A 21 -21.06 -15.15 -10.39
CA ILE A 21 -21.87 -13.95 -10.55
C ILE A 21 -21.07 -12.79 -9.92
N GLN A 22 -20.70 -11.83 -10.77
CA GLN A 22 -20.10 -10.56 -10.33
C GLN A 22 -21.02 -9.41 -10.77
N HIS A 23 -21.43 -8.61 -9.82
CA HIS A 23 -22.16 -7.39 -10.07
C HIS A 23 -21.35 -6.22 -9.54
N HIS A 24 -21.16 -5.20 -10.37
CA HIS A 24 -20.51 -3.95 -9.99
C HIS A 24 -21.42 -2.81 -10.42
N ILE A 25 -21.68 -1.89 -9.49
CA ILE A 25 -22.46 -0.70 -9.73
C ILE A 25 -21.62 0.49 -9.28
N ASN A 26 -21.40 1.43 -10.19
CA ASN A 26 -20.70 2.66 -9.94
C ASN A 26 -21.65 3.84 -10.05
N THR A 27 -21.56 4.78 -9.14
CA THR A 27 -22.30 6.04 -9.15
C THR A 27 -21.31 7.19 -9.23
N TYR A 28 -21.62 8.15 -10.06
CA TYR A 28 -20.81 9.33 -10.31
C TYR A 28 -21.61 10.58 -9.97
N ASP A 29 -20.91 11.64 -9.59
CA ASP A 29 -21.51 12.96 -9.45
C ASP A 29 -21.65 13.67 -10.81
N ASP A 30 -22.17 14.90 -10.80
CA ASP A 30 -22.37 15.71 -12.01
C ASP A 30 -21.07 16.10 -12.73
N TRP A 31 -19.92 15.93 -12.06
CA TRP A 31 -18.57 16.15 -12.60
C TRP A 31 -17.87 14.86 -13.00
N TYR A 32 -18.62 13.75 -13.09
CA TYR A 32 -18.13 12.41 -13.43
C TYR A 32 -17.08 11.85 -12.47
N ARG A 33 -17.06 12.30 -11.19
CA ARG A 33 -16.22 11.73 -10.16
C ARG A 33 -16.95 10.56 -9.50
N LEU A 34 -16.22 9.46 -9.26
CA LEU A 34 -16.77 8.26 -8.61
C LEU A 34 -17.09 8.57 -7.15
N ILE A 35 -18.38 8.64 -6.78
CA ILE A 35 -18.79 8.88 -5.39
C ILE A 35 -19.18 7.59 -4.67
N LYS A 36 -19.55 6.55 -5.40
CA LYS A 36 -19.96 5.26 -4.82
C LYS A 36 -19.67 4.12 -5.78
N ALA A 37 -19.17 3.01 -5.23
CA ALA A 37 -19.07 1.75 -5.94
C ALA A 37 -19.50 0.60 -5.03
N THR A 38 -20.30 -0.32 -5.56
CA THR A 38 -20.69 -1.55 -4.87
C THR A 38 -20.43 -2.74 -5.76
N GLY A 39 -20.04 -3.84 -5.16
CA GLY A 39 -19.88 -5.07 -5.90
C GLY A 39 -20.21 -6.28 -5.03
N LYS A 40 -20.72 -7.31 -5.69
CA LYS A 40 -21.03 -8.58 -5.07
C LYS A 40 -20.44 -9.72 -5.89
N PHE A 41 -19.80 -10.62 -5.19
CA PHE A 41 -19.28 -11.88 -5.73
C PHE A 41 -19.98 -13.04 -5.04
N VAL A 42 -20.42 -14.03 -5.82
CA VAL A 42 -20.99 -15.28 -5.31
C VAL A 42 -20.20 -16.44 -5.89
N GLY A 43 -19.55 -17.21 -5.04
CA GLY A 43 -18.79 -18.41 -5.38
C GLY A 43 -19.70 -19.65 -5.49
N SER A 44 -19.16 -20.72 -6.08
CA SER A 44 -19.86 -21.98 -6.29
C SER A 44 -20.15 -22.77 -5.01
N ASP A 45 -19.48 -22.42 -3.92
CA ASP A 45 -19.55 -23.05 -2.59
C ASP A 45 -20.42 -22.25 -1.61
N ASN A 46 -21.33 -21.43 -2.13
CA ASN A 46 -22.17 -20.49 -1.38
C ASN A 46 -21.39 -19.42 -0.58
N LYS A 47 -20.10 -19.28 -0.80
CA LYS A 47 -19.34 -18.15 -0.28
C LYS A 47 -19.73 -16.91 -1.06
N SER A 48 -20.00 -15.83 -0.36
CA SER A 48 -20.23 -14.53 -0.98
C SER A 48 -19.33 -13.48 -0.36
N ALA A 49 -18.92 -12.54 -1.18
CA ALA A 49 -18.23 -11.35 -0.73
C ALA A 49 -18.90 -10.12 -1.36
N ASP A 50 -19.03 -9.07 -0.61
CA ASP A 50 -19.51 -7.80 -1.08
C ASP A 50 -18.59 -6.67 -0.62
N TYR A 51 -18.55 -5.60 -1.39
CA TYR A 51 -17.87 -4.38 -1.02
C TYR A 51 -18.74 -3.16 -1.29
N HIS A 52 -18.48 -2.13 -0.49
CA HIS A 52 -19.09 -0.83 -0.61
C HIS A 52 -18.00 0.23 -0.46
N LEU A 53 -17.84 1.05 -1.50
CA LEU A 53 -16.92 2.18 -1.54
C LEU A 53 -17.74 3.47 -1.59
N GLU A 54 -17.39 4.42 -0.74
CA GLU A 54 -17.87 5.82 -0.78
C GLU A 54 -16.67 6.74 -0.87
N MET A 55 -16.80 7.83 -1.65
CA MET A 55 -15.76 8.83 -1.84
C MET A 55 -16.36 10.23 -1.77
N GLY A 56 -15.72 11.12 -1.04
CA GLY A 56 -16.03 12.54 -0.96
C GLY A 56 -14.95 13.37 -1.64
N TYR A 57 -15.35 14.52 -2.16
CA TYR A 57 -14.47 15.46 -2.85
C TYR A 57 -14.81 16.89 -2.48
N ASP A 58 -13.80 17.76 -2.55
CA ASP A 58 -14.00 19.20 -2.49
C ASP A 58 -14.22 19.80 -3.89
N ASN A 59 -14.34 21.14 -3.95
CA ASN A 59 -14.52 21.88 -5.18
C ASN A 59 -13.26 21.95 -6.06
N LEU A 60 -12.11 21.60 -5.54
CA LEU A 60 -10.83 21.54 -6.25
C LEU A 60 -10.48 20.13 -6.76
N TYR A 61 -11.43 19.20 -6.68
CA TYR A 61 -11.29 17.79 -7.02
C TYR A 61 -10.38 16.99 -6.07
N ASN A 62 -10.00 17.56 -4.93
CA ASN A 62 -9.29 16.79 -3.93
C ASN A 62 -10.23 15.77 -3.29
N ILE A 63 -9.70 14.59 -2.99
CA ILE A 63 -10.44 13.56 -2.23
C ILE A 63 -10.46 13.98 -0.76
N THR A 64 -11.64 14.23 -0.19
CA THR A 64 -11.79 14.58 1.23
C THR A 64 -12.08 13.38 2.11
N SER A 65 -12.70 12.35 1.56
CA SER A 65 -12.94 11.10 2.28
C SER A 65 -12.97 9.90 1.35
N LYS A 66 -12.56 8.75 1.87
CA LYS A 66 -12.68 7.46 1.20
C LYS A 66 -13.01 6.40 2.24
N LYS A 67 -14.17 5.75 2.10
CA LYS A 67 -14.60 4.67 2.97
C LYS A 67 -14.83 3.41 2.15
N LEU A 68 -14.13 2.33 2.50
CA LEU A 68 -14.33 1.01 1.93
C LEU A 68 -14.75 0.04 3.02
N THR A 69 -15.86 -0.63 2.81
CA THR A 69 -16.29 -1.75 3.63
C THR A 69 -16.38 -3.01 2.79
N MET A 70 -15.95 -4.12 3.34
CA MET A 70 -16.02 -5.43 2.72
C MET A 70 -16.62 -6.43 3.69
N SER A 71 -17.47 -7.31 3.21
CA SER A 71 -17.96 -8.43 3.98
C SER A 71 -17.79 -9.73 3.21
N GLN A 72 -17.52 -10.81 3.94
CA GLN A 72 -17.42 -12.15 3.39
C GLN A 72 -18.20 -13.12 4.28
N THR A 73 -19.03 -13.95 3.67
CA THR A 73 -19.87 -14.94 4.36
C THR A 73 -19.40 -16.36 4.06
N ASN A 74 -19.85 -17.29 4.91
CA ASN A 74 -19.53 -18.72 4.77
C ASN A 74 -18.04 -19.04 4.83
N LEU A 75 -17.30 -18.34 5.70
CA LEU A 75 -15.94 -18.71 6.04
C LEU A 75 -15.94 -19.98 6.90
N GLN A 76 -14.89 -20.80 6.71
CA GLN A 76 -14.79 -22.13 7.32
C GLN A 76 -14.84 -22.11 8.86
N PHE A 77 -14.45 -21.00 9.50
CA PHE A 77 -14.33 -20.93 10.97
C PHE A 77 -15.14 -19.80 11.62
N ALA A 78 -15.51 -18.75 10.91
CA ALA A 78 -16.11 -17.53 11.49
C ALA A 78 -17.50 -17.19 10.95
N GLY A 79 -18.01 -17.91 9.95
CA GLY A 79 -19.32 -17.62 9.35
C GLY A 79 -19.37 -16.31 8.57
N LYS A 80 -18.94 -15.20 9.15
CA LYS A 80 -18.89 -13.88 8.50
C LYS A 80 -17.65 -13.12 8.96
N LEU A 81 -16.97 -12.47 8.00
CA LEU A 81 -15.89 -11.53 8.24
C LEU A 81 -16.29 -10.17 7.64
N SER A 82 -16.09 -9.11 8.41
CA SER A 82 -16.20 -7.73 7.94
C SER A 82 -14.85 -7.03 8.10
N ALA A 83 -14.40 -6.35 7.07
CA ALA A 83 -13.16 -5.59 7.06
C ALA A 83 -13.38 -4.27 6.34
N GLY A 84 -12.55 -3.27 6.61
CA GLY A 84 -12.66 -2.01 5.92
C GLY A 84 -11.65 -0.99 6.40
N HIS A 85 -11.71 0.16 5.73
CA HIS A 85 -10.94 1.33 6.12
C HIS A 85 -11.72 2.60 5.76
N GLU A 86 -11.45 3.63 6.53
CA GLU A 86 -11.92 4.98 6.28
C GLU A 86 -10.72 5.92 6.34
N PHE A 87 -10.57 6.76 5.33
CA PHE A 87 -9.56 7.80 5.24
C PHE A 87 -10.26 9.15 5.17
N ASN A 88 -9.87 10.08 6.03
CA ASN A 88 -10.27 11.48 6.00
C ASN A 88 -9.04 12.32 5.69
N TYR A 89 -9.10 13.10 4.62
CA TYR A 89 -7.98 13.87 4.08
C TYR A 89 -8.17 15.34 4.42
N THR A 90 -7.16 15.95 5.02
CA THR A 90 -7.13 17.38 5.32
C THR A 90 -6.04 18.04 4.47
N TYR A 91 -6.37 19.16 3.85
CA TYR A 91 -5.45 19.89 2.99
C TYR A 91 -4.98 21.17 3.67
N SER A 92 -3.83 21.68 3.23
CA SER A 92 -3.20 22.88 3.82
C SER A 92 -3.98 24.15 3.47
N ASP A 93 -4.17 25.01 4.46
CA ASP A 93 -4.79 26.34 4.25
C ASP A 93 -3.93 27.24 3.33
N LYS A 94 -2.61 27.05 3.33
CA LYS A 94 -1.70 27.81 2.49
C LYS A 94 -1.68 27.35 1.05
N ASN A 95 -1.84 26.05 0.83
CA ASN A 95 -1.88 25.42 -0.48
C ASN A 95 -3.00 24.36 -0.51
N PRO A 96 -4.20 24.72 -0.98
CA PRO A 96 -5.36 23.81 -0.94
C PRO A 96 -5.20 22.53 -1.77
N MET A 97 -4.15 22.41 -2.61
CA MET A 97 -3.82 21.19 -3.36
C MET A 97 -2.83 20.31 -2.61
N GLN A 98 -2.31 20.77 -1.46
CA GLN A 98 -1.28 20.09 -0.71
C GLN A 98 -1.89 19.38 0.51
N LEU A 99 -1.70 18.07 0.58
CA LEU A 99 -2.19 17.25 1.68
C LEU A 99 -1.47 17.61 2.98
N ALA A 100 -2.21 17.95 4.04
CA ALA A 100 -1.65 18.25 5.36
C ALA A 100 -1.69 17.02 6.27
N SER A 101 -2.83 16.32 6.32
CA SER A 101 -2.95 15.12 7.14
C SER A 101 -3.96 14.12 6.59
N VAL A 102 -3.81 12.87 7.01
CA VAL A 102 -4.76 11.78 6.74
C VAL A 102 -5.08 11.07 8.05
N GLU A 103 -6.33 11.15 8.47
CA GLU A 103 -6.85 10.28 9.51
C GLU A 103 -7.26 8.94 8.88
N THR A 104 -6.74 7.86 9.42
CA THR A 104 -7.02 6.49 8.97
C THR A 104 -7.72 5.72 10.08
N LYS A 105 -8.88 5.15 9.77
CA LYS A 105 -9.58 4.19 10.62
C LYS A 105 -9.61 2.85 9.92
N GLN A 106 -9.10 1.82 10.57
CA GLN A 106 -9.10 0.45 10.03
C GLN A 106 -9.82 -0.48 10.98
N TYR A 107 -10.59 -1.39 10.44
CA TYR A 107 -11.24 -2.43 11.21
C TYR A 107 -11.20 -3.77 10.49
N ASN A 108 -11.09 -4.82 11.29
CA ASN A 108 -11.26 -6.19 10.86
C ASN A 108 -12.06 -6.90 11.95
N VAL A 109 -13.32 -7.20 11.67
CA VAL A 109 -14.26 -7.75 12.62
C VAL A 109 -14.60 -9.15 12.19
N ASP A 110 -14.23 -10.15 12.97
CA ASP A 110 -14.84 -11.48 12.86
C ASP A 110 -16.27 -11.42 13.43
N GLY A 111 -17.09 -12.39 13.09
CA GLY A 111 -18.51 -12.38 13.46
C GLY A 111 -18.81 -12.39 14.97
N THR A 112 -17.79 -12.28 15.81
CA THR A 112 -17.90 -12.32 17.29
C THR A 112 -17.93 -10.94 17.92
N ILE A 113 -17.51 -9.88 17.20
CA ILE A 113 -17.53 -8.49 17.68
C ILE A 113 -18.87 -7.86 17.31
N ALA A 114 -19.65 -7.53 18.33
CA ALA A 114 -21.01 -7.02 18.14
C ALA A 114 -21.07 -5.56 17.72
N ASP A 115 -20.01 -4.76 17.98
CA ASP A 115 -20.00 -3.32 17.71
C ASP A 115 -18.81 -2.95 16.82
N VAL A 116 -19.13 -2.54 15.58
CA VAL A 116 -18.15 -2.11 14.57
C VAL A 116 -17.57 -0.75 14.93
N ASP A 117 -18.36 0.12 15.54
CA ASP A 117 -17.93 1.48 15.89
C ASP A 117 -16.89 1.44 17.03
N GLU A 118 -17.06 0.56 18.02
CA GLU A 118 -16.06 0.34 19.06
C GLU A 118 -14.72 -0.21 18.48
N ALA A 119 -14.79 -1.09 17.48
CA ALA A 119 -13.60 -1.61 16.81
C ALA A 119 -12.88 -0.54 15.97
N LEU A 120 -13.62 0.42 15.40
CA LEU A 120 -13.08 1.56 14.67
C LEU A 120 -12.35 2.55 15.59
N GLU A 121 -12.92 2.85 16.75
CA GLU A 121 -12.33 3.81 17.70
C GLU A 121 -10.94 3.38 18.20
N LYS A 122 -10.65 2.10 18.25
CA LYS A 122 -9.37 1.55 18.73
C LYS A 122 -8.23 1.57 17.71
N ASN A 123 -8.54 1.83 16.42
CA ASN A 123 -7.58 1.76 15.33
C ASN A 123 -7.54 3.07 14.51
N ILE A 124 -7.52 4.19 15.21
CA ILE A 124 -7.41 5.51 14.58
C ILE A 124 -5.93 5.93 14.58
N HIS A 125 -5.42 6.29 13.40
CA HIS A 125 -4.07 6.82 13.21
C HIS A 125 -4.15 8.07 12.35
N THR A 126 -3.53 9.14 12.79
CA THR A 126 -3.36 10.34 11.99
C THR A 126 -1.92 10.46 11.53
N GLN A 127 -1.73 10.59 10.23
CA GLN A 127 -0.44 10.85 9.60
C GLN A 127 -0.41 12.29 9.14
N ASP A 128 0.65 13.01 9.51
CA ASP A 128 0.91 14.37 9.05
C ASP A 128 2.00 14.37 7.98
N TYR A 129 1.86 15.28 7.04
CA TYR A 129 2.74 15.41 5.87
C TYR A 129 3.35 16.79 5.83
N GLU A 130 4.67 16.85 5.72
CA GLU A 130 5.40 18.11 5.58
C GLU A 130 6.05 18.20 4.20
N PHE A 131 6.15 19.41 3.69
CA PHE A 131 6.67 19.68 2.35
C PHE A 131 7.67 20.84 2.41
N ASP A 132 8.64 20.82 1.50
CA ASP A 132 9.54 21.95 1.27
C ASP A 132 8.85 23.06 0.43
N ASP A 133 9.57 24.15 0.22
CA ASP A 133 9.08 25.30 -0.55
C ASP A 133 8.88 24.97 -2.05
N ASN A 134 9.47 23.90 -2.56
CA ASN A 134 9.30 23.40 -3.91
C ASN A 134 8.08 22.47 -4.05
N GLY A 135 7.44 22.12 -2.91
CA GLY A 135 6.30 21.20 -2.87
C GLY A 135 6.70 19.72 -2.80
N ASN A 136 7.96 19.40 -2.56
CA ASN A 136 8.39 18.02 -2.34
C ASN A 136 8.05 17.60 -0.89
N MET A 137 7.54 16.39 -0.71
CA MET A 137 7.29 15.84 0.61
C MET A 137 8.61 15.56 1.35
N VAL A 138 8.80 16.15 2.53
CA VAL A 138 10.03 15.97 3.33
C VAL A 138 9.85 15.05 4.51
N SER A 139 8.65 14.95 5.07
CA SER A 139 8.38 14.04 6.17
C SER A 139 6.95 13.48 6.19
N VAL A 140 6.81 12.31 6.79
CA VAL A 140 5.54 11.72 7.23
C VAL A 140 5.71 11.36 8.69
N SER A 141 4.87 11.88 9.54
CA SER A 141 4.89 11.64 10.99
C SER A 141 3.54 11.14 11.50
N VAL A 142 3.56 10.53 12.67
CA VAL A 142 2.36 10.10 13.41
C VAL A 142 2.44 10.70 14.80
N ALA A 143 1.32 11.16 15.35
CA ALA A 143 1.24 11.54 16.75
C ALA A 143 1.63 10.34 17.63
N LYS A 144 2.53 10.53 18.57
CA LYS A 144 2.79 9.50 19.58
C LYS A 144 1.51 9.30 20.39
N ASN A 145 1.05 8.07 20.49
CA ASN A 145 0.08 7.74 21.50
C ASN A 145 0.77 7.98 22.86
N GLU A 146 0.23 8.87 23.66
CA GLU A 146 0.65 9.03 25.05
C GLU A 146 0.41 7.67 25.73
N GLU A 147 1.48 6.90 25.95
CA GLU A 147 1.45 5.87 26.97
C GLU A 147 1.21 6.64 28.27
N GLU A 148 0.11 6.32 28.96
CA GLU A 148 -0.27 6.90 30.24
C GLU A 148 0.95 6.90 31.16
N ASN A 149 1.60 8.06 31.27
CA ASN A 149 2.63 8.27 32.28
C ASN A 149 1.90 8.55 33.60
N PRO A 150 1.95 7.66 34.61
CA PRO A 150 1.16 7.80 35.85
C PRO A 150 1.63 8.95 36.76
N GLU A 151 2.61 9.70 36.37
CA GLU A 151 3.11 10.87 37.12
C GLU A 151 2.86 12.15 36.30
N GLY A 152 1.71 12.75 36.62
CA GLY A 152 1.08 13.93 36.05
C GLY A 152 1.90 15.20 35.98
N GLU A 153 2.87 15.32 35.09
CA GLU A 153 3.41 16.60 34.61
C GLU A 153 3.15 16.67 33.08
N GLN A 154 2.09 17.36 32.73
CA GLN A 154 1.75 17.72 31.36
C GLN A 154 2.63 18.88 30.89
N GLU A 155 3.77 18.61 30.28
CA GLU A 155 4.27 19.45 29.21
C GLU A 155 3.83 18.82 27.88
N ALA A 156 2.78 19.39 27.29
CA ALA A 156 2.26 19.03 25.97
C ALA A 156 3.26 19.48 24.88
N THR A 157 4.39 18.82 24.79
CA THR A 157 5.14 18.78 23.55
C THR A 157 4.53 17.68 22.72
N GLU A 158 3.82 18.05 21.66
CA GLU A 158 3.34 17.11 20.63
C GLU A 158 4.56 16.46 19.94
N GLU A 159 5.19 15.53 20.63
CA GLU A 159 6.33 14.79 20.09
C GLU A 159 5.80 13.83 19.04
N LYS A 160 6.06 14.15 17.76
CA LYS A 160 5.66 13.31 16.62
C LYS A 160 6.76 12.30 16.31
N ASP A 161 6.37 11.05 16.10
CA ASP A 161 7.28 10.04 15.55
C ASP A 161 7.36 10.19 14.05
N VAL A 162 8.55 10.50 13.52
CA VAL A 162 8.80 10.57 12.09
C VAL A 162 8.91 9.15 11.55
N LEU A 163 7.88 8.70 10.81
CA LEU A 163 7.86 7.39 10.16
C LEU A 163 8.74 7.35 8.91
N LYS A 164 8.72 8.44 8.14
CA LYS A 164 9.49 8.56 6.90
C LYS A 164 10.04 9.97 6.77
N SER A 165 11.27 10.06 6.27
CA SER A 165 11.85 11.33 5.83
C SER A 165 12.44 11.17 4.43
N PHE A 166 12.40 12.27 3.68
CA PHE A 166 12.81 12.33 2.29
C PHE A 166 13.81 13.47 2.10
N LEU A 167 14.84 13.23 1.33
CA LEU A 167 15.84 14.22 0.95
C LEU A 167 15.80 14.42 -0.56
N TRP A 168 15.73 15.67 -1.00
CA TRP A 168 15.64 16.07 -2.40
C TRP A 168 16.82 16.93 -2.78
N ASP A 169 17.16 16.96 -4.06
CA ASP A 169 18.13 17.91 -4.61
C ASP A 169 17.43 19.16 -5.20
N GLU A 170 18.24 20.09 -5.70
CA GLU A 170 17.76 21.36 -6.27
C GLU A 170 16.96 21.15 -7.58
N GLU A 171 17.03 19.97 -8.20
CA GLU A 171 16.27 19.58 -9.38
C GLU A 171 15.01 18.77 -9.04
N ASN A 172 14.63 18.72 -7.74
CA ASN A 172 13.49 17.95 -7.21
C ASN A 172 13.61 16.43 -7.47
N ARG A 173 14.85 15.91 -7.50
CA ARG A 173 15.10 14.47 -7.57
C ARG A 173 15.32 13.92 -6.16
N LEU A 174 14.69 12.79 -5.87
CA LEU A 174 14.78 12.14 -4.56
C LEU A 174 16.17 11.53 -4.33
N LEU A 175 16.94 12.07 -3.40
CA LEU A 175 18.28 11.59 -3.05
C LEU A 175 18.27 10.47 -2.00
N ALA A 176 17.37 10.56 -1.02
CA ALA A 176 17.29 9.56 0.03
C ALA A 176 15.88 9.45 0.61
N VAL A 177 15.57 8.26 1.10
CA VAL A 177 14.40 7.96 1.92
C VAL A 177 14.85 7.21 3.16
N ASN A 178 14.48 7.69 4.32
CA ASN A 178 14.52 6.94 5.56
C ASN A 178 13.10 6.46 5.89
N ASN A 179 12.91 5.18 6.01
CA ASN A 179 11.64 4.56 6.37
C ASN A 179 11.84 3.76 7.67
N ASN A 180 11.61 4.42 8.79
CA ASN A 180 11.74 3.83 10.12
C ASN A 180 13.08 3.08 10.31
N GLY A 181 14.20 3.75 9.94
CA GLY A 181 15.55 3.20 10.08
C GLY A 181 16.08 2.44 8.86
N SER A 182 15.24 2.07 7.90
CA SER A 182 15.70 1.54 6.62
C SER A 182 15.95 2.70 5.65
N VAL A 183 17.20 2.90 5.25
CA VAL A 183 17.59 4.03 4.39
C VAL A 183 17.84 3.55 2.97
N SER A 184 17.23 4.23 2.00
CA SER A 184 17.52 4.07 0.58
C SER A 184 18.10 5.36 0.02
N CYS A 185 19.20 5.27 -0.73
CA CYS A 185 19.85 6.39 -1.42
C CYS A 185 19.78 6.17 -2.94
N TYR A 186 19.62 7.26 -3.66
CA TYR A 186 19.46 7.27 -5.11
C TYR A 186 20.49 8.19 -5.76
N PHE A 187 21.08 7.73 -6.85
CA PHE A 187 22.07 8.47 -7.62
C PHE A 187 21.58 8.62 -9.05
N TYR A 188 21.84 9.77 -9.60
CA TYR A 188 21.39 10.15 -10.93
C TYR A 188 22.56 10.55 -11.81
N ASP A 189 22.42 10.36 -13.11
CA ASP A 189 23.35 10.89 -14.09
C ASP A 189 23.01 12.35 -14.47
N ALA A 190 23.80 12.93 -15.37
CA ALA A 190 23.60 14.30 -15.81
C ALA A 190 22.30 14.51 -16.63
N THR A 191 21.65 13.44 -17.06
CA THR A 191 20.36 13.50 -17.78
C THR A 191 19.16 13.36 -16.84
N GLY A 192 19.42 13.14 -15.54
CA GLY A 192 18.37 12.91 -14.53
C GLY A 192 17.89 11.47 -14.43
N GLU A 193 18.52 10.53 -15.16
CA GLU A 193 18.18 9.11 -15.05
C GLU A 193 18.85 8.49 -13.83
N ARG A 194 18.08 7.69 -13.08
CA ARG A 194 18.61 7.02 -11.89
C ARG A 194 19.58 5.90 -12.27
N THR A 195 20.83 6.02 -11.84
CA THR A 195 21.91 5.06 -12.13
C THR A 195 22.10 4.01 -11.04
N VAL A 196 21.94 4.40 -9.77
CA VAL A 196 22.16 3.50 -8.64
C VAL A 196 21.10 3.72 -7.56
N LYS A 197 20.66 2.62 -6.96
CA LYS A 197 19.94 2.60 -5.69
C LYS A 197 20.77 1.81 -4.68
N LEU A 198 21.06 2.41 -3.53
CA LEU A 198 21.59 1.70 -2.36
C LEU A 198 20.48 1.55 -1.33
N THR A 199 20.43 0.44 -0.63
CA THR A 199 19.52 0.23 0.50
C THR A 199 20.31 -0.31 1.66
N SER A 200 20.21 0.37 2.81
CA SER A 200 20.79 -0.09 4.07
C SER A 200 19.66 -0.47 5.02
N GLU A 201 19.83 -1.55 5.75
CA GLU A 201 19.01 -1.87 6.90
C GLU A 201 19.79 -1.43 8.13
N SER A 202 19.25 -0.52 8.92
CA SER A 202 19.82 -0.20 10.22
C SER A 202 19.22 -1.16 11.24
N GLU A 203 20.06 -2.00 11.85
CA GLU A 203 19.63 -2.67 13.06
C GLU A 203 19.57 -1.63 14.18
N MET A 204 18.37 -1.40 14.70
CA MET A 204 18.14 -0.57 15.86
C MET A 204 18.54 -1.35 17.10
N VAL A 205 19.63 -0.95 17.74
CA VAL A 205 20.04 -1.56 19.00
C VAL A 205 19.28 -0.87 20.15
N HIS A 206 18.44 -1.62 20.83
CA HIS A 206 17.79 -1.21 22.05
C HIS A 206 18.48 -1.84 23.26
N VAL A 207 18.84 -1.04 24.25
CA VAL A 207 19.33 -1.51 25.55
C VAL A 207 18.36 -1.03 26.62
N ASN A 208 17.75 -1.97 27.35
CA ASN A 208 16.74 -1.69 28.36
C ASN A 208 15.56 -0.84 27.86
N GLY A 209 15.10 -1.11 26.63
CA GLY A 209 13.99 -0.39 26.00
C GLY A 209 14.37 0.98 25.41
N LYS A 210 15.60 1.47 25.62
CA LYS A 210 16.07 2.71 25.02
C LYS A 210 16.87 2.46 23.75
N LYS A 211 16.58 3.23 22.70
CA LYS A 211 17.32 3.25 21.46
C LYS A 211 18.74 3.78 21.70
N VAL A 212 19.77 2.99 21.46
CA VAL A 212 21.17 3.33 21.78
C VAL A 212 22.00 3.65 20.55
N GLY A 213 21.54 3.27 19.35
CA GLY A 213 22.23 3.52 18.08
C GLY A 213 21.83 2.52 17.02
N GLY A 214 22.29 2.75 15.80
CA GLY A 214 22.12 1.85 14.66
C GLY A 214 23.36 1.90 13.78
N ASN A 215 23.88 0.76 13.35
CA ASN A 215 24.89 0.66 12.31
C ASN A 215 24.18 0.50 10.97
N ALA A 216 24.34 1.46 10.05
CA ALA A 216 23.90 1.34 8.69
C ALA A 216 24.86 0.40 7.93
N ASN A 217 24.51 -0.85 7.78
CA ASN A 217 25.19 -1.73 6.86
C ASN A 217 24.58 -1.58 5.46
N ILE A 218 25.40 -1.31 4.43
CA ILE A 218 24.93 -1.32 3.05
C ILE A 218 24.62 -2.77 2.69
N CYS A 219 23.34 -3.12 2.73
CA CYS A 219 22.91 -4.49 2.52
C CYS A 219 22.69 -4.82 1.05
N LYS A 220 22.22 -3.85 0.24
CA LYS A 220 21.80 -4.10 -1.14
C LYS A 220 22.07 -2.90 -2.04
N PHE A 221 22.54 -3.19 -3.26
CA PHE A 221 22.58 -2.20 -4.33
C PHE A 221 21.81 -2.69 -5.56
N THR A 222 21.34 -1.75 -6.36
CA THR A 222 20.81 -1.98 -7.69
C THR A 222 21.42 -0.95 -8.63
N ALA A 223 22.13 -1.41 -9.67
CA ALA A 223 22.68 -0.56 -10.72
C ALA A 223 21.78 -0.65 -11.97
N TYR A 224 21.33 0.50 -12.43
CA TYR A 224 20.53 0.67 -13.66
C TYR A 224 21.50 1.01 -14.80
N VAL A 225 22.12 -0.03 -15.37
CA VAL A 225 23.18 0.11 -16.38
C VAL A 225 22.63 0.73 -17.68
N SER A 226 21.41 0.37 -18.01
CA SER A 226 20.67 0.92 -19.14
C SER A 226 19.17 0.60 -18.97
N PRO A 227 18.28 1.18 -19.79
CA PRO A 227 16.86 0.81 -19.81
C PRO A 227 16.61 -0.69 -20.05
N TYR A 228 17.62 -1.38 -20.61
CA TYR A 228 17.53 -2.81 -20.96
C TYR A 228 18.18 -3.74 -19.93
N PHE A 229 18.97 -3.21 -19.00
CA PHE A 229 19.80 -4.05 -18.14
C PHE A 229 19.97 -3.46 -16.74
N VAL A 230 19.59 -4.23 -15.74
CA VAL A 230 19.68 -3.91 -14.31
C VAL A 230 20.45 -5.01 -13.60
N VAL A 231 21.37 -4.63 -12.72
CA VAL A 231 22.19 -5.54 -11.92
C VAL A 231 21.94 -5.29 -10.44
N SER A 232 21.93 -6.35 -9.64
CA SER A 232 21.77 -6.30 -8.19
C SER A 232 22.90 -7.06 -7.49
N ASN A 233 22.93 -7.01 -6.17
CA ASN A 233 23.88 -7.77 -5.34
C ASN A 233 23.94 -9.25 -5.75
N GLY A 234 25.14 -9.83 -5.66
CA GLY A 234 25.36 -11.25 -5.93
C GLY A 234 25.29 -11.61 -7.42
N GLY A 235 25.50 -10.66 -8.33
CA GLY A 235 25.49 -10.92 -9.77
C GLY A 235 24.09 -11.15 -10.37
N ALA A 236 23.04 -11.05 -9.58
CA ALA A 236 21.66 -11.14 -10.09
C ALA A 236 21.38 -10.00 -11.07
N TYR A 237 20.79 -10.33 -12.21
CA TYR A 237 20.47 -9.32 -13.22
C TYR A 237 19.08 -9.50 -13.83
N THR A 238 18.58 -8.41 -14.38
CA THR A 238 17.34 -8.41 -15.17
C THR A 238 17.63 -7.80 -16.53
N LYS A 239 17.31 -8.54 -17.60
CA LYS A 239 17.28 -8.02 -18.98
C LYS A 239 15.85 -7.69 -19.36
N HIS A 240 15.62 -6.47 -19.81
CA HIS A 240 14.33 -6.02 -20.33
C HIS A 240 14.35 -6.07 -21.86
N ILE A 241 13.29 -6.62 -22.43
CA ILE A 241 13.12 -6.77 -23.88
C ILE A 241 11.97 -5.87 -24.29
N TYR A 242 12.25 -5.02 -25.27
CA TYR A 242 11.29 -4.02 -25.80
C TYR A 242 10.94 -4.32 -27.25
N ALA A 243 9.69 -4.08 -27.61
CA ALA A 243 9.24 -3.92 -28.99
C ALA A 243 8.80 -2.46 -29.14
N ALA A 244 9.50 -1.72 -29.99
CA ALA A 244 9.41 -0.26 -30.07
C ALA A 244 9.66 0.37 -28.67
N SER A 245 8.75 1.18 -28.14
CA SER A 245 8.85 1.79 -26.80
C SER A 245 8.22 0.95 -25.67
N GLN A 246 7.62 -0.21 -25.99
CA GLN A 246 6.90 -1.01 -25.02
C GLN A 246 7.75 -2.21 -24.54
N ARG A 247 7.90 -2.34 -23.22
CA ARG A 247 8.55 -3.52 -22.63
C ARG A 247 7.62 -4.74 -22.74
N ILE A 248 8.03 -5.74 -23.53
CA ILE A 248 7.26 -6.96 -23.78
C ILE A 248 7.64 -8.13 -22.89
N ALA A 249 8.88 -8.18 -22.40
CA ALA A 249 9.34 -9.25 -21.52
C ALA A 249 10.49 -8.78 -20.62
N SER A 250 10.72 -9.54 -19.56
CA SER A 250 11.90 -9.42 -18.70
C SER A 250 12.47 -10.81 -18.42
N LYS A 251 13.77 -10.96 -18.53
CA LYS A 251 14.50 -12.19 -18.20
C LYS A 251 15.35 -11.96 -16.96
N LEU A 252 15.12 -12.76 -15.92
CA LEU A 252 15.95 -12.81 -14.73
C LEU A 252 17.10 -13.79 -14.98
N GLY A 253 18.28 -13.49 -14.42
CA GLY A 253 19.42 -14.36 -14.41
C GLY A 253 20.30 -14.13 -13.18
N ASN A 254 21.05 -15.14 -12.81
CA ASN A 254 22.12 -15.12 -11.83
C ASN A 254 23.35 -15.71 -12.50
N GLU A 255 24.55 -15.33 -12.05
CA GLU A 255 25.78 -16.08 -12.39
C GLU A 255 25.81 -17.40 -11.66
#